data_bffe61c7b6d1b9ffb087513fc13056ff
#
_entry.id   bffe61c7b6d1b9ffb087513fc13056ff
#
_cell.length_a   1.000
_cell.length_b   1.000
_cell.length_c   1.000
_cell.angle_alpha   90.00
_cell.angle_beta   90.00
_cell.angle_gamma   90.00
#
_symmetry.space_group_name_H-M   'P 1'
#
loop_
_entity.id
_entity.type
_entity.pdbx_description
1 polymer ?
#
loop_
_entity_poly.entity_id
_entity_poly.type
_entity_poly.pdbx_seq_one_letter_code
_entity_poly.pdbx_strand_id
1 'polypeptide(L)'
;MPNIYCHKCKGVHQKGVCPKSDTPTDIPIPQTPMSQPKKYKKLCEMNEEERRLQEFYNSKEWKKKRLEIINRCNGLCEICWRLGIIREGREVHHIVKLRDDWNKRLDNNNLIFVCSSCHHQVEDCCSSVEDLIKFIEEEKKKK
;
A
#
# COMPACT_ATOMS: atom_id res chain seq x y z
N MET A 1 -36.55 -8.14 -3.87
CA MET A 1 -35.48 -7.77 -4.81
C MET A 1 -34.13 -7.98 -4.14
N PRO A 2 -33.15 -8.50 -4.86
CA PRO A 2 -31.85 -8.74 -4.25
C PRO A 2 -31.14 -7.43 -3.90
N ASN A 3 -30.53 -7.38 -2.73
CA ASN A 3 -29.68 -6.28 -2.33
C ASN A 3 -28.36 -6.35 -3.10
N ILE A 4 -27.89 -5.20 -3.57
CA ILE A 4 -26.60 -5.07 -4.26
C ILE A 4 -25.68 -4.11 -3.51
N TYR A 5 -24.40 -4.37 -3.60
CA TYR A 5 -23.39 -3.44 -3.07
C TYR A 5 -23.28 -2.21 -3.98
N CYS A 6 -23.38 -1.04 -3.41
CA CYS A 6 -23.28 0.23 -4.13
C CYS A 6 -21.89 0.86 -3.96
N HIS A 7 -21.15 1.01 -5.04
CA HIS A 7 -19.85 1.64 -5.03
C HIS A 7 -19.88 3.15 -4.69
N LYS A 8 -21.02 3.82 -4.90
CA LYS A 8 -21.18 5.26 -4.60
C LYS A 8 -21.31 5.56 -3.11
N CYS A 9 -22.10 4.77 -2.40
CA CYS A 9 -22.34 4.99 -0.96
C CYS A 9 -21.57 4.00 -0.06
N LYS A 10 -20.89 3.01 -0.65
CA LYS A 10 -20.17 1.91 0.04
C LYS A 10 -21.07 1.11 1.01
N GLY A 11 -22.35 1.01 0.69
CA GLY A 11 -23.34 0.27 1.47
C GLY A 11 -24.14 -0.71 0.62
N VAL A 12 -24.89 -1.60 1.27
CA VAL A 12 -25.77 -2.58 0.62
C VAL A 12 -27.20 -2.08 0.65
N HIS A 13 -27.85 -1.94 -0.49
CA HIS A 13 -29.26 -1.56 -0.61
C HIS A 13 -29.89 -2.09 -1.89
N GLN A 14 -31.19 -1.96 -2.05
CA GLN A 14 -31.92 -2.41 -3.23
C GLN A 14 -31.49 -1.65 -4.51
N LYS A 15 -31.45 -2.35 -5.61
CA LYS A 15 -31.10 -1.77 -6.91
C LYS A 15 -32.03 -0.60 -7.26
N GLY A 16 -31.46 0.58 -7.52
CA GLY A 16 -32.20 1.80 -7.87
C GLY A 16 -32.52 2.75 -6.70
N VAL A 17 -32.27 2.34 -5.46
CA VAL A 17 -32.55 3.14 -4.27
C VAL A 17 -31.23 3.49 -3.55
N CYS A 18 -30.45 4.40 -4.12
CA CYS A 18 -29.24 4.89 -3.44
C CYS A 18 -29.58 6.19 -2.68
N PRO A 19 -29.46 6.22 -1.35
CA PRO A 19 -29.78 7.43 -0.57
C PRO A 19 -28.83 8.61 -0.83
N LYS A 20 -27.74 8.39 -1.58
CA LYS A 20 -26.80 9.44 -1.97
C LYS A 20 -26.91 9.87 -3.44
N SER A 21 -28.01 9.50 -4.13
CA SER A 21 -28.18 9.85 -5.55
C SER A 21 -28.65 11.30 -5.79
N ASP A 22 -29.14 11.99 -4.75
CA ASP A 22 -29.76 13.32 -4.87
C ASP A 22 -28.95 14.46 -4.26
N THR A 23 -27.68 14.27 -3.96
CA THR A 23 -26.83 15.40 -3.58
C THR A 23 -26.19 16.00 -4.82
N PRO A 24 -26.40 17.32 -5.07
CA PRO A 24 -25.61 18.00 -6.08
C PRO A 24 -24.14 17.90 -5.70
N THR A 25 -23.34 17.34 -6.59
CA THR A 25 -21.91 17.15 -6.44
C THR A 25 -21.14 18.46 -6.65
N ASP A 26 -21.50 19.49 -5.90
CA ASP A 26 -20.76 20.74 -5.83
C ASP A 26 -20.06 20.91 -4.48
N ILE A 27 -19.48 19.81 -3.98
CA ILE A 27 -18.40 19.94 -3.01
C ILE A 27 -17.15 20.17 -3.85
N PRO A 28 -16.54 21.37 -3.82
CA PRO A 28 -15.26 21.56 -4.47
C PRO A 28 -14.30 20.52 -3.85
N ILE A 29 -13.85 19.57 -4.65
CA ILE A 29 -12.78 18.67 -4.28
C ILE A 29 -11.65 19.59 -3.85
N PRO A 30 -11.17 19.56 -2.60
CA PRO A 30 -9.98 20.30 -2.25
C PRO A 30 -8.91 19.84 -3.23
N GLN A 31 -8.51 20.74 -4.11
CA GLN A 31 -7.38 20.51 -4.98
C GLN A 31 -6.18 20.45 -4.05
N THR A 32 -5.90 19.26 -3.54
CA THR A 32 -4.56 18.99 -3.02
C THR A 32 -3.63 19.39 -4.14
N PRO A 33 -2.65 20.29 -3.89
CA PRO A 33 -1.70 20.65 -4.93
C PRO A 33 -1.17 19.34 -5.50
N MET A 34 -1.46 19.09 -6.75
CA MET A 34 -0.92 17.93 -7.47
C MET A 34 0.59 18.01 -7.25
N SER A 35 1.10 17.10 -6.42
CA SER A 35 2.53 16.92 -6.31
C SER A 35 3.05 16.86 -7.75
N GLN A 36 3.92 17.78 -8.10
CA GLN A 36 4.47 17.87 -9.46
C GLN A 36 4.86 16.46 -9.91
N PRO A 37 4.52 16.04 -11.13
CA PRO A 37 4.83 14.71 -11.59
C PRO A 37 6.34 14.52 -11.42
N LYS A 38 6.72 13.54 -10.57
CA LYS A 38 8.12 13.17 -10.43
C LYS A 38 8.64 12.97 -11.83
N LYS A 39 9.65 13.74 -12.21
CA LYS A 39 10.25 13.71 -13.55
C LYS A 39 10.76 12.30 -13.76
N TYR A 40 10.00 11.44 -14.44
CA TYR A 40 10.44 10.10 -14.77
C TYR A 40 11.65 10.23 -15.69
N LYS A 41 12.78 9.70 -15.27
CA LYS A 41 13.94 9.59 -16.14
C LYS A 41 13.54 8.81 -17.39
N LYS A 42 13.91 9.29 -18.56
CA LYS A 42 13.75 8.52 -19.80
C LYS A 42 14.53 7.21 -19.67
N LEU A 43 14.02 6.16 -20.29
CA LEU A 43 14.64 4.82 -20.22
C LEU A 43 16.13 4.82 -20.61
N CYS A 44 16.56 5.73 -21.49
CA CYS A 44 17.94 5.92 -21.91
C CYS A 44 18.85 6.58 -20.84
N GLU A 45 18.26 7.25 -19.84
CA GLU A 45 18.99 7.95 -18.77
C GLU A 45 19.11 7.07 -17.50
N MET A 46 18.48 5.89 -17.50
CA MET A 46 18.49 4.97 -16.37
C MET A 46 19.72 4.06 -16.44
N ASN A 47 20.35 3.87 -15.29
CA ASN A 47 21.39 2.85 -15.18
C ASN A 47 20.76 1.44 -15.24
N GLU A 48 21.57 0.42 -15.38
CA GLU A 48 21.12 -0.97 -15.54
C GLU A 48 20.34 -1.47 -14.31
N GLU A 49 20.75 -1.08 -13.12
CA GLU A 49 20.06 -1.40 -11.86
C GLU A 49 18.66 -0.76 -11.80
N GLU A 50 18.54 0.51 -12.15
CA GLU A 50 17.25 1.22 -12.19
C GLU A 50 16.28 0.59 -13.21
N ARG A 51 16.80 0.17 -14.39
CA ARG A 51 16.02 -0.56 -15.40
C ARG A 51 15.49 -1.89 -14.85
N ARG A 52 16.38 -2.68 -14.23
CA ARG A 52 16.04 -3.97 -13.64
C ARG A 52 14.94 -3.84 -12.57
N LEU A 53 15.03 -2.82 -11.71
CA LEU A 53 14.01 -2.53 -10.71
C LEU A 53 12.68 -2.16 -11.36
N GLN A 54 12.69 -1.31 -12.37
CA GLN A 54 11.48 -0.89 -13.06
C GLN A 54 10.82 -2.04 -13.81
N GLU A 55 11.58 -2.88 -14.50
CA GLU A 55 11.08 -4.09 -15.16
C GLU A 55 10.42 -5.03 -14.16
N PHE A 56 11.05 -5.23 -12.99
CA PHE A 56 10.47 -6.04 -11.93
C PHE A 56 9.13 -5.49 -11.45
N TYR A 57 9.03 -4.19 -11.13
CA TYR A 57 7.77 -3.57 -10.67
C TYR A 57 6.67 -3.56 -11.73
N ASN A 58 7.03 -3.61 -13.01
CA ASN A 58 6.08 -3.74 -14.12
C ASN A 58 5.70 -5.19 -14.44
N SER A 59 6.42 -6.17 -13.90
CA SER A 59 6.21 -7.59 -14.19
C SER A 59 4.86 -8.10 -13.70
N LYS A 60 4.36 -9.13 -14.37
CA LYS A 60 3.12 -9.83 -13.97
C LYS A 60 3.29 -10.56 -12.64
N GLU A 61 4.49 -11.06 -12.38
CA GLU A 61 4.84 -11.75 -11.14
C GLU A 61 4.71 -10.82 -9.93
N TRP A 62 5.26 -9.61 -10.03
CA TRP A 62 5.13 -8.60 -8.99
C TRP A 62 3.69 -8.18 -8.76
N LYS A 63 2.93 -7.92 -9.83
CA LYS A 63 1.52 -7.53 -9.73
C LYS A 63 0.69 -8.60 -9.04
N LYS A 64 0.91 -9.88 -9.37
CA LYS A 64 0.27 -11.01 -8.71
C LYS A 64 0.66 -11.10 -7.23
N LYS A 65 1.96 -11.01 -6.94
CA LYS A 65 2.47 -11.07 -5.57
C LYS A 65 1.94 -9.92 -4.71
N ARG A 66 1.89 -8.72 -5.27
CA ARG A 66 1.32 -7.56 -4.59
C ARG A 66 -0.14 -7.78 -4.18
N LEU A 67 -0.97 -8.32 -5.07
CA LEU A 67 -2.37 -8.65 -4.75
C LEU A 67 -2.47 -9.74 -3.68
N GLU A 68 -1.61 -10.75 -3.71
CA GLU A 68 -1.54 -11.80 -2.70
C GLU A 68 -1.27 -11.22 -1.31
N ILE A 69 -0.30 -10.30 -1.18
CA ILE A 69 0.02 -9.64 0.08
C ILE A 69 -1.14 -8.75 0.57
N ILE A 70 -1.76 -7.97 -0.32
CA ILE A 70 -2.92 -7.13 0.02
C ILE A 70 -4.08 -7.99 0.53
N ASN A 71 -4.37 -9.11 -0.12
CA ASN A 71 -5.43 -10.04 0.29
C ASN A 71 -5.12 -10.71 1.63
N ARG A 72 -3.86 -11.08 1.87
CA ARG A 72 -3.41 -11.63 3.16
C ARG A 72 -3.74 -10.71 4.32
N CYS A 73 -3.61 -9.41 4.12
CA CYS A 73 -3.83 -8.37 5.13
C CYS A 73 -5.27 -7.81 5.10
N ASN A 74 -6.16 -8.34 4.28
CA ASN A 74 -7.52 -7.80 4.07
C ASN A 74 -7.55 -6.30 3.76
N GLY A 75 -6.53 -5.78 3.07
CA GLY A 75 -6.40 -4.37 2.75
C GLY A 75 -5.99 -3.47 3.92
N LEU A 76 -5.66 -4.03 5.08
CA LEU A 76 -5.26 -3.28 6.27
C LEU A 76 -3.74 -3.18 6.39
N CYS A 77 -3.27 -2.09 7.00
CA CYS A 77 -1.87 -1.93 7.36
C CYS A 77 -1.46 -2.98 8.40
N GLU A 78 -0.49 -3.82 8.06
CA GLU A 78 -0.04 -4.92 8.91
C GLU A 78 0.58 -4.43 10.22
N ILE A 79 1.31 -3.33 10.19
CA ILE A 79 1.91 -2.74 11.40
C ILE A 79 0.82 -2.17 12.31
N CYS A 80 -0.08 -1.34 11.77
CA CYS A 80 -1.20 -0.80 12.54
C CYS A 80 -2.05 -1.91 13.15
N TRP A 81 -2.34 -2.96 12.40
CA TRP A 81 -3.06 -4.13 12.89
C TRP A 81 -2.39 -4.78 14.10
N ARG A 82 -1.07 -4.98 14.03
CA ARG A 82 -0.29 -5.53 15.16
C ARG A 82 -0.26 -4.60 16.38
N LEU A 83 -0.43 -3.30 16.16
CA LEU A 83 -0.55 -2.29 17.23
C LEU A 83 -1.99 -2.13 17.76
N GLY A 84 -2.95 -2.90 17.24
CA GLY A 84 -4.37 -2.79 17.62
C GLY A 84 -5.09 -1.60 16.98
N ILE A 85 -4.56 -1.04 15.91
CA ILE A 85 -5.14 0.09 15.17
C ILE A 85 -5.66 -0.42 13.82
N ILE A 86 -6.91 -0.12 13.51
CA ILE A 86 -7.51 -0.43 12.21
C ILE A 86 -7.23 0.74 11.26
N ARG A 87 -6.38 0.50 10.27
CA ARG A 87 -6.05 1.47 9.23
C ARG A 87 -5.82 0.79 7.88
N GLU A 88 -6.34 1.37 6.82
CA GLU A 88 -6.09 0.88 5.45
C GLU A 88 -4.59 0.98 5.12
N GLY A 89 -4.06 -0.10 4.52
CA GLY A 89 -2.74 -0.08 3.90
C GLY A 89 -2.80 0.64 2.55
N ARG A 90 -1.66 1.01 2.03
CA ARG A 90 -1.54 1.67 0.72
C ARG A 90 -0.51 1.02 -0.18
N GLU A 91 0.61 0.62 0.37
CA GLU A 91 1.76 0.16 -0.39
C GLU A 91 2.31 -1.15 0.16
N VAL A 92 2.75 -2.01 -0.74
CA VAL A 92 3.53 -3.19 -0.37
C VAL A 92 5.00 -2.79 -0.33
N HIS A 93 5.60 -2.92 0.84
CA HIS A 93 6.98 -2.54 1.13
C HIS A 93 7.88 -3.77 1.24
N HIS A 94 9.09 -3.67 0.68
CA HIS A 94 10.15 -4.64 0.90
C HIS A 94 10.96 -4.25 2.13
N ILE A 95 10.98 -5.10 3.15
CA ILE A 95 11.74 -4.86 4.40
C ILE A 95 13.23 -4.81 4.09
N VAL A 96 13.76 -5.86 3.46
CA VAL A 96 15.09 -5.85 2.86
C VAL A 96 14.98 -5.30 1.44
N LYS A 97 15.69 -4.22 1.16
CA LYS A 97 15.63 -3.54 -0.14
C LYS A 97 16.08 -4.46 -1.27
N LEU A 98 15.47 -4.32 -2.43
CA LEU A 98 15.82 -5.12 -3.63
C LEU A 98 17.29 -4.97 -4.05
N ARG A 99 17.89 -3.82 -3.75
CA ARG A 99 19.30 -3.55 -4.01
C ARG A 99 20.22 -4.35 -3.11
N ASP A 100 19.77 -4.65 -1.89
CA ASP A 100 20.55 -5.40 -0.91
C ASP A 100 20.45 -6.91 -1.12
N ASP A 101 19.23 -7.40 -1.41
CA ASP A 101 19.02 -8.83 -1.71
C ASP A 101 17.90 -9.04 -2.74
N TRP A 102 18.30 -9.26 -3.98
CA TRP A 102 17.41 -9.52 -5.10
C TRP A 102 16.58 -10.81 -4.95
N ASN A 103 17.11 -11.80 -4.25
CA ASN A 103 16.45 -13.10 -4.09
C ASN A 103 15.17 -12.99 -3.23
N LYS A 104 15.10 -12.00 -2.36
CA LYS A 104 13.94 -11.74 -1.49
C LYS A 104 12.82 -10.92 -2.15
N ARG A 105 12.92 -10.65 -3.44
CA ARG A 105 11.96 -9.79 -4.16
C ARG A 105 10.50 -10.26 -4.11
N LEU A 106 10.28 -11.58 -4.02
CA LEU A 106 8.96 -12.21 -3.95
C LEU A 106 8.75 -13.03 -2.66
N ASP A 107 9.62 -12.85 -1.66
CA ASP A 107 9.52 -13.55 -0.39
C ASP A 107 8.37 -12.95 0.44
N ASN A 108 7.43 -13.81 0.87
CA ASN A 108 6.31 -13.43 1.71
C ASN A 108 6.73 -12.82 3.06
N ASN A 109 7.85 -13.26 3.61
CA ASN A 109 8.37 -12.75 4.88
C ASN A 109 9.06 -11.39 4.74
N ASN A 110 9.47 -11.05 3.52
CA ASN A 110 10.11 -9.78 3.22
C ASN A 110 9.11 -8.70 2.76
N LEU A 111 7.86 -9.05 2.57
CA LEU A 111 6.82 -8.18 2.04
C LEU A 111 5.77 -7.88 3.10
N ILE A 112 5.51 -6.60 3.32
CA ILE A 112 4.46 -6.12 4.22
C ILE A 112 3.58 -5.08 3.52
N PHE A 113 2.29 -5.07 3.87
CA PHE A 113 1.35 -4.07 3.40
C PHE A 113 1.18 -2.98 4.46
N VAL A 114 1.50 -1.74 4.11
CA VAL A 114 1.60 -0.64 5.09
C VAL A 114 0.86 0.61 4.63
N CYS A 115 0.40 1.42 5.58
CA CYS A 115 -0.09 2.77 5.32
C CYS A 115 1.08 3.74 5.11
N SER A 116 0.81 4.92 4.57
CA SER A 116 1.84 5.91 4.26
C SER A 116 2.70 6.30 5.47
N SER A 117 2.09 6.47 6.64
CA SER A 117 2.83 6.81 7.86
C SER A 117 3.78 5.72 8.30
N CYS A 118 3.33 4.46 8.31
CA CYS A 118 4.17 3.32 8.67
C CYS A 118 5.25 3.06 7.60
N HIS A 119 4.95 3.30 6.32
CA HIS A 119 5.92 3.16 5.24
C HIS A 119 7.14 4.04 5.48
N HIS A 120 6.94 5.33 5.75
CA HIS A 120 8.05 6.24 6.04
C HIS A 120 8.86 5.82 7.27
N GLN A 121 8.18 5.41 8.35
CA GLN A 121 8.87 4.96 9.57
C GLN A 121 9.73 3.72 9.32
N VAL A 122 9.21 2.73 8.62
CA VAL A 122 9.92 1.47 8.34
C VAL A 122 11.06 1.67 7.34
N GLU A 123 10.88 2.56 6.35
CA GLU A 123 11.92 2.87 5.36
C GLU A 123 13.19 3.42 6.01
N ASP A 124 13.03 4.20 7.07
CA ASP A 124 14.14 4.84 7.77
C ASP A 124 14.80 3.96 8.84
N CYS A 125 14.03 3.11 9.53
CA CYS A 125 14.51 2.41 10.73
C CYS A 125 14.69 0.91 10.59
N CYS A 126 14.14 0.27 9.56
CA CYS A 126 14.11 -1.17 9.46
C CYS A 126 14.79 -1.66 8.18
N SER A 127 15.86 -2.42 8.33
CA SER A 127 16.57 -3.08 7.22
C SER A 127 16.44 -4.60 7.24
N SER A 128 15.83 -5.16 8.30
CA SER A 128 15.60 -6.58 8.47
C SER A 128 14.23 -6.86 9.12
N VAL A 129 13.79 -8.13 9.05
CA VAL A 129 12.54 -8.56 9.70
C VAL A 129 12.64 -8.43 11.21
N GLU A 130 13.81 -8.68 11.77
CA GLU A 130 14.10 -8.55 13.19
C GLU A 130 13.98 -7.09 13.67
N ASP A 131 14.46 -6.15 12.88
CA ASP A 131 14.33 -4.71 13.17
C ASP A 131 12.86 -4.28 13.18
N LEU A 132 12.08 -4.78 12.22
CA LEU A 132 10.64 -4.52 12.16
C LEU A 132 9.92 -5.06 13.40
N ILE A 133 10.25 -6.26 13.85
CA ILE A 133 9.66 -6.85 15.05
C ILE A 133 9.98 -6.01 16.29
N LYS A 134 11.24 -5.62 16.47
CA LYS A 134 11.68 -4.73 17.56
C LYS A 134 10.93 -3.40 17.53
N PHE A 135 10.82 -2.78 16.35
CA PHE A 135 10.09 -1.54 16.17
C PHE A 135 8.63 -1.67 16.63
N ILE A 136 7.93 -2.73 16.23
CA ILE A 136 6.54 -2.96 16.63
C ILE A 136 6.42 -3.18 18.15
N GLU A 137 7.35 -3.91 18.75
CA GLU A 137 7.37 -4.15 20.20
C GLU A 137 7.62 -2.86 21.00
N GLU A 138 8.52 -2.01 20.53
CA GLU A 138 8.78 -0.70 21.13
C GLU A 138 7.57 0.22 21.06
N GLU A 139 6.89 0.28 19.91
CA GLU A 139 5.67 1.06 19.74
C GLU A 139 4.52 0.55 20.63
N LYS A 140 4.43 -0.75 20.87
CA LYS A 140 3.47 -1.31 21.86
C LYS A 140 3.74 -0.86 23.29
N LYS A 141 5.00 -0.70 23.69
CA LYS A 141 5.38 -0.25 25.03
C LYS A 141 5.09 1.22 25.29
N LYS A 142 4.98 2.04 24.25
CA LYS A 142 4.67 3.48 24.36
C LYS A 142 3.17 3.75 24.61
N LYS A 143 2.33 2.76 24.45
CA LYS A 143 0.89 2.83 24.74
C LYS A 143 0.59 2.32 26.14
#